data_90fad3267733980fafdf35e18ed49629
#
_entry.id   90fad3267733980fafdf35e18ed49629
#
_cell.length_a   1.000
_cell.length_b   1.000
_cell.length_c   1.000
_cell.angle_alpha   90.00
_cell.angle_beta   90.00
_cell.angle_gamma   90.00
#
_symmetry.space_group_name_H-M   'P 1'
#
loop_
_entity.id
_entity.type
_entity.pdbx_description
1 polymer ?
#
loop_
_entity_poly.entity_id
_entity_poly.type
_entity_poly.pdbx_seq_one_letter_code
_entity_poly.pdbx_strand_id
1 'polypeptide(L)'
;MTKPARAHLLAGLLTVALTAGTLAALAATVPSGAGASPSWMPMLGWRNADCRVPAKVPGQRVPVVLADMGAFMAGPMMGGRSMVLSTGVRTVPAGRVTLVAANRGTRPHELVVLPLPAGQPAGVRAVAADDTVDESGSLGEASRSCAAGEGPGIAAGATGWMSLDLRPGRYELVCNRPGHYRAGMATELDVQ
;
A
#
# COMPACT_ATOMS: atom_id res chain seq x y z
N MET A 1 -41.77 -64.76 -16.16
CA MET A 1 -41.04 -65.97 -15.75
C MET A 1 -39.54 -65.70 -15.96
N THR A 2 -38.81 -65.46 -14.86
CA THR A 2 -37.38 -65.74 -14.70
C THR A 2 -36.99 -65.28 -13.28
N LYS A 3 -36.33 -66.15 -12.60
CA LYS A 3 -35.99 -66.15 -11.17
C LYS A 3 -34.79 -65.18 -10.87
N PRO A 4 -34.67 -64.63 -9.66
CA PRO A 4 -33.57 -63.86 -9.22
C PRO A 4 -32.41 -64.74 -8.69
N ALA A 5 -31.19 -64.24 -8.96
CA ALA A 5 -29.95 -64.81 -8.46
C ALA A 5 -29.63 -64.25 -7.05
N ARG A 6 -29.24 -65.12 -6.15
CA ARG A 6 -28.81 -64.89 -4.74
C ARG A 6 -27.34 -64.41 -4.78
N ALA A 7 -27.04 -63.28 -4.17
CA ALA A 7 -25.69 -62.85 -3.88
C ALA A 7 -25.32 -63.21 -2.43
N HIS A 8 -24.18 -63.86 -2.24
CA HIS A 8 -23.62 -64.29 -0.95
C HIS A 8 -22.85 -63.13 -0.31
N LEU A 9 -23.20 -62.83 0.93
CA LEU A 9 -22.46 -61.94 1.84
C LEU A 9 -21.26 -62.72 2.39
N LEU A 10 -20.05 -62.23 2.18
CA LEU A 10 -18.85 -62.65 2.88
C LEU A 10 -18.51 -61.57 3.91
N ALA A 11 -18.67 -61.89 5.19
CA ALA A 11 -18.23 -61.06 6.30
C ALA A 11 -16.73 -61.30 6.53
N GLY A 12 -15.92 -60.25 6.30
CA GLY A 12 -14.50 -60.24 6.66
C GLY A 12 -14.31 -59.56 8.01
N LEU A 13 -13.93 -60.36 9.01
CA LEU A 13 -13.49 -59.86 10.32
C LEU A 13 -12.10 -59.28 10.20
N LEU A 14 -11.94 -57.97 10.39
CA LEU A 14 -10.64 -57.31 10.49
C LEU A 14 -10.29 -57.15 11.98
N THR A 15 -9.34 -57.96 12.45
CA THR A 15 -8.74 -57.83 13.79
C THR A 15 -7.77 -56.65 13.81
N VAL A 16 -8.06 -55.66 14.62
CA VAL A 16 -7.16 -54.53 14.90
C VAL A 16 -6.23 -54.94 16.05
N ALA A 17 -4.95 -55.09 15.75
CA ALA A 17 -3.90 -55.26 16.77
C ALA A 17 -3.49 -53.85 17.28
N LEU A 18 -3.80 -53.59 18.56
CA LEU A 18 -3.23 -52.40 19.26
C LEU A 18 -1.78 -52.71 19.63
N THR A 19 -0.82 -52.08 19.00
CA THR A 19 0.56 -52.00 19.49
C THR A 19 0.73 -50.74 20.31
N ALA A 20 0.96 -50.89 21.61
CA ALA A 20 1.34 -49.85 22.52
C ALA A 20 2.79 -49.44 22.20
N GLY A 21 2.94 -48.33 21.47
CA GLY A 21 4.23 -47.69 21.21
C GLY A 21 4.54 -46.66 22.31
N THR A 22 5.60 -46.90 23.06
CA THR A 22 6.18 -46.00 24.06
C THR A 22 6.62 -44.68 23.41
N LEU A 23 6.00 -43.58 23.85
CA LEU A 23 6.43 -42.20 23.50
C LEU A 23 7.71 -41.88 24.29
N ALA A 24 8.87 -41.98 23.67
CA ALA A 24 10.11 -41.36 24.17
C ALA A 24 10.04 -39.88 23.85
N ALA A 25 9.88 -39.03 24.86
CA ALA A 25 9.98 -37.58 24.75
C ALA A 25 11.46 -37.18 24.52
N LEU A 26 11.83 -36.92 23.28
CA LEU A 26 13.08 -36.19 22.98
C LEU A 26 12.82 -34.71 23.25
N ALA A 27 13.34 -34.23 24.36
CA ALA A 27 13.48 -32.80 24.58
C ALA A 27 14.55 -32.22 23.60
N ALA A 28 14.10 -31.73 22.47
CA ALA A 28 14.96 -30.98 21.58
C ALA A 28 15.20 -29.59 22.20
N THR A 29 16.40 -29.34 22.67
CA THR A 29 16.90 -28.01 23.03
C THR A 29 16.94 -27.19 21.76
N VAL A 30 16.01 -26.22 21.62
CA VAL A 30 16.01 -25.25 20.54
C VAL A 30 17.15 -24.26 20.81
N PRO A 31 18.19 -24.17 19.97
CA PRO A 31 19.16 -23.11 20.10
C PRO A 31 18.47 -21.76 19.78
N SER A 32 18.61 -20.80 20.71
CA SER A 32 18.21 -19.40 20.48
C SER A 32 19.18 -18.76 19.49
N GLY A 33 19.04 -19.12 18.21
CA GLY A 33 19.76 -18.55 17.09
C GLY A 33 18.84 -17.68 16.27
N ALA A 34 19.30 -16.48 15.94
CA ALA A 34 18.63 -15.49 15.10
C ALA A 34 17.87 -16.14 13.94
N GLY A 35 16.56 -15.98 13.93
CA GLY A 35 15.67 -16.64 12.99
C GLY A 35 15.91 -16.23 11.54
N ALA A 36 16.62 -17.08 10.81
CA ALA A 36 16.57 -17.11 9.37
C ALA A 36 15.21 -17.70 8.97
N SER A 37 14.32 -16.90 8.40
CA SER A 37 13.06 -17.37 7.87
C SER A 37 13.29 -18.37 6.73
N PRO A 38 12.55 -19.50 6.67
CA PRO A 38 12.71 -20.48 5.61
C PRO A 38 12.39 -19.83 4.24
N SER A 39 13.28 -20.00 3.28
CA SER A 39 13.20 -19.40 1.92
C SER A 39 12.04 -19.92 1.04
N TRP A 40 11.17 -20.80 1.56
CA TRP A 40 10.02 -21.35 0.85
C TRP A 40 8.67 -20.70 1.22
N MET A 41 8.68 -19.60 2.02
CA MET A 41 7.48 -18.80 2.30
C MET A 41 7.51 -17.45 1.56
N PRO A 42 7.25 -17.40 0.24
CA PRO A 42 7.20 -16.11 -0.47
C PRO A 42 5.90 -15.33 -0.21
N MET A 43 4.92 -15.89 0.52
CA MET A 43 3.57 -15.31 0.64
C MET A 43 3.29 -14.55 1.94
N LEU A 44 4.21 -14.45 2.89
CA LEU A 44 4.04 -13.68 4.12
C LEU A 44 5.02 -12.49 4.22
N GLY A 45 5.54 -12.03 3.08
CA GLY A 45 6.48 -10.92 2.99
C GLY A 45 5.84 -9.52 2.98
N TRP A 46 4.70 -9.32 3.60
CA TRP A 46 4.22 -7.98 3.99
C TRP A 46 5.01 -7.51 5.22
N ARG A 47 6.32 -7.56 5.14
CA ARG A 47 7.14 -6.76 6.04
C ARG A 47 6.83 -5.33 5.65
N ASN A 48 6.05 -4.63 6.49
CA ASN A 48 6.12 -3.18 6.54
C ASN A 48 7.61 -2.87 6.50
N ALA A 49 8.10 -2.33 5.39
CA ALA A 49 9.46 -1.86 5.37
C ALA A 49 9.54 -0.90 6.55
N ASP A 50 10.37 -1.22 7.55
CA ASP A 50 10.55 -0.38 8.73
C ASP A 50 11.18 0.94 8.30
N CYS A 51 10.40 1.72 7.54
CA CYS A 51 10.78 3.02 7.03
C CYS A 51 10.86 3.98 8.20
N ARG A 52 12.02 4.19 8.71
CA ARG A 52 12.26 5.22 9.72
C ARG A 52 12.31 6.58 9.05
N VAL A 53 11.14 7.22 8.94
CA VAL A 53 11.11 8.66 8.68
C VAL A 53 11.90 9.34 9.81
N PRO A 54 12.83 10.27 9.50
CA PRO A 54 13.58 10.97 10.54
C PRO A 54 12.62 11.55 11.59
N ALA A 55 12.95 11.35 12.87
CA ALA A 55 12.11 11.84 13.98
C ALA A 55 11.99 13.39 13.94
N LYS A 56 13.05 14.04 13.49
CA LYS A 56 13.08 15.48 13.22
C LYS A 56 13.15 15.68 11.71
N VAL A 57 12.09 16.21 11.13
CA VAL A 57 12.04 16.66 9.73
C VAL A 57 12.02 18.19 9.69
N PRO A 58 12.55 18.82 8.63
CA PRO A 58 12.52 20.27 8.50
C PRO A 58 11.08 20.80 8.41
N GLY A 59 10.77 21.85 9.17
CA GLY A 59 9.49 22.55 9.09
C GLY A 59 8.30 21.75 9.63
N GLN A 60 7.12 22.10 9.13
CA GLN A 60 5.88 21.45 9.53
C GLN A 60 5.74 20.08 8.85
N ARG A 61 5.48 19.05 9.64
CA ARG A 61 5.21 17.71 9.12
C ARG A 61 3.75 17.57 8.74
N VAL A 62 3.51 17.15 7.49
CA VAL A 62 2.17 16.86 6.94
C VAL A 62 2.10 15.40 6.56
N PRO A 63 1.29 14.60 7.24
CA PRO A 63 1.06 13.21 6.88
C PRO A 63 0.18 13.13 5.62
N VAL A 64 0.59 12.28 4.67
CA VAL A 64 -0.17 11.97 3.45
C VAL A 64 -0.37 10.46 3.39
N VAL A 65 -1.58 10.04 3.07
CA VAL A 65 -1.93 8.64 2.86
C VAL A 65 -2.18 8.40 1.38
N LEU A 66 -1.50 7.40 0.84
CA LEU A 66 -1.66 6.88 -0.50
C LEU A 66 -2.26 5.48 -0.38
N ALA A 67 -3.36 5.21 -1.08
CA ALA A 67 -4.00 3.89 -1.01
C ALA A 67 -4.73 3.57 -2.32
N ASP A 68 -4.68 2.31 -2.72
CA ASP A 68 -5.53 1.72 -3.72
C ASP A 68 -6.53 0.80 -2.99
N MET A 69 -7.80 1.07 -3.19
CA MET A 69 -8.85 0.17 -2.74
C MET A 69 -8.99 -0.88 -3.85
N GLY A 70 -8.54 -2.10 -3.59
CA GLY A 70 -8.58 -3.17 -4.60
C GLY A 70 -9.96 -3.27 -5.29
N ALA A 71 -10.02 -3.89 -6.44
CA ALA A 71 -11.21 -3.97 -7.30
C ALA A 71 -12.53 -4.35 -6.59
N PHE A 72 -12.45 -4.97 -5.43
CA PHE A 72 -13.60 -5.35 -4.60
C PHE A 72 -14.30 -4.18 -3.91
N MET A 73 -13.61 -3.05 -3.68
CA MET A 73 -14.16 -1.88 -2.99
C MET A 73 -14.50 -0.73 -3.93
N ALA A 74 -14.21 -0.87 -5.22
CA ALA A 74 -14.49 0.14 -6.25
C ALA A 74 -15.96 0.13 -6.74
N GLY A 75 -16.90 -0.13 -5.83
CA GLY A 75 -18.32 -0.14 -6.14
C GLY A 75 -18.89 1.27 -6.44
N PRO A 76 -20.13 1.35 -6.99
CA PRO A 76 -20.79 2.62 -7.37
C PRO A 76 -20.92 3.62 -6.21
N MET A 77 -20.88 3.15 -4.95
CA MET A 77 -20.96 4.00 -3.75
C MET A 77 -19.75 4.93 -3.56
N MET A 78 -18.61 4.64 -4.19
CA MET A 78 -17.38 5.45 -4.10
C MET A 78 -17.22 6.42 -5.28
N GLY A 79 -18.25 6.63 -6.10
CA GLY A 79 -18.21 7.56 -7.23
C GLY A 79 -17.16 7.19 -8.29
N GLY A 80 -16.84 5.90 -8.44
CA GLY A 80 -15.85 5.41 -9.40
C GLY A 80 -14.39 5.61 -9.00
N ARG A 81 -14.11 6.17 -7.82
CA ARG A 81 -12.75 6.35 -7.29
C ARG A 81 -12.28 5.05 -6.66
N SER A 82 -11.29 4.43 -7.29
CA SER A 82 -10.67 3.19 -6.80
C SER A 82 -9.40 3.43 -6.02
N MET A 83 -8.92 4.68 -5.96
CA MET A 83 -7.68 5.06 -5.29
C MET A 83 -7.88 6.35 -4.49
N VAL A 84 -7.05 6.52 -3.47
CA VAL A 84 -7.14 7.65 -2.53
C VAL A 84 -5.75 8.25 -2.32
N LEU A 85 -5.67 9.56 -2.44
CA LEU A 85 -4.61 10.40 -1.92
C LEU A 85 -5.27 11.39 -0.96
N SER A 86 -4.87 11.37 0.30
CA SER A 86 -5.45 12.24 1.31
C SER A 86 -4.41 12.77 2.29
N THR A 87 -4.67 13.95 2.84
CA THR A 87 -3.89 14.51 3.94
C THR A 87 -4.81 14.79 5.12
N GLY A 88 -4.29 14.60 6.33
CA GLY A 88 -5.01 14.89 7.57
C GLY A 88 -5.19 16.37 7.85
N VAL A 89 -4.51 17.24 7.10
CA VAL A 89 -4.59 18.71 7.21
C VAL A 89 -4.82 19.30 5.83
N ARG A 90 -5.70 20.29 5.74
CA ARG A 90 -6.01 20.99 4.49
C ARG A 90 -5.27 22.32 4.37
N THR A 91 -4.88 22.90 5.50
CA THR A 91 -4.24 24.22 5.55
C THR A 91 -2.99 24.12 6.42
N VAL A 92 -1.90 24.71 5.93
CA VAL A 92 -0.62 24.82 6.64
C VAL A 92 -0.07 26.23 6.54
N PRO A 93 0.74 26.71 7.51
CA PRO A 93 1.46 27.97 7.38
C PRO A 93 2.50 27.91 6.25
N ALA A 94 2.75 29.06 5.61
CA ALA A 94 3.82 29.22 4.64
C ALA A 94 5.20 28.97 5.27
N GLY A 95 6.12 28.48 4.44
CA GLY A 95 7.49 28.15 4.85
C GLY A 95 7.86 26.70 4.61
N ARG A 96 8.75 26.17 5.43
CA ARG A 96 9.26 24.81 5.26
C ARG A 96 8.20 23.79 5.69
N VAL A 97 7.81 22.92 4.76
CA VAL A 97 6.85 21.83 4.96
C VAL A 97 7.51 20.51 4.57
N THR A 98 7.38 19.49 5.40
CA THR A 98 7.76 18.11 5.04
C THR A 98 6.52 17.26 4.88
N LEU A 99 6.25 16.86 3.64
CA LEU A 99 5.21 15.91 3.29
C LEU A 99 5.73 14.48 3.51
N VAL A 100 5.00 13.67 4.28
CA VAL A 100 5.36 12.29 4.60
C VAL A 100 4.28 11.37 4.06
N ALA A 101 4.57 10.73 2.92
CA ALA A 101 3.64 9.92 2.17
C ALA A 101 3.75 8.43 2.57
N ALA A 102 2.75 7.91 3.26
CA ALA A 102 2.66 6.51 3.62
C ALA A 102 1.79 5.76 2.61
N ASN A 103 2.37 4.79 1.92
CA ASN A 103 1.62 3.92 1.02
C ASN A 103 0.93 2.81 1.82
N ARG A 104 -0.40 2.89 1.91
CA ARG A 104 -1.28 1.90 2.56
C ARG A 104 -1.97 0.98 1.55
N GLY A 105 -1.69 1.17 0.26
CA GLY A 105 -2.19 0.37 -0.84
C GLY A 105 -1.33 -0.85 -1.13
N THR A 106 -1.65 -1.51 -2.25
CA THR A 106 -0.98 -2.71 -2.74
C THR A 106 -0.07 -2.44 -3.93
N ARG A 107 -0.22 -1.26 -4.57
CA ARG A 107 0.56 -0.82 -5.72
C ARG A 107 1.60 0.22 -5.31
N PRO A 108 2.68 0.41 -6.07
CA PRO A 108 3.56 1.56 -5.89
C PRO A 108 2.80 2.86 -6.18
N HIS A 109 3.01 3.88 -5.36
CA HIS A 109 2.47 5.22 -5.50
C HIS A 109 3.58 6.26 -5.47
N GLU A 110 3.26 7.50 -5.82
CA GLU A 110 4.15 8.65 -5.68
C GLU A 110 3.36 9.85 -5.18
N LEU A 111 4.07 10.87 -4.74
CA LEU A 111 3.51 12.13 -4.30
C LEU A 111 4.24 13.27 -5.00
N VAL A 112 3.56 13.93 -5.92
CA VAL A 112 4.03 15.11 -6.63
C VAL A 112 3.28 16.34 -6.13
N VAL A 113 3.95 17.47 -5.98
CA VAL A 113 3.36 18.76 -5.57
C VAL A 113 3.33 19.72 -6.73
N LEU A 114 2.14 20.12 -7.16
CA LEU A 114 1.93 21.05 -8.27
C LEU A 114 1.21 22.30 -7.77
N PRO A 115 1.54 23.50 -8.29
CA PRO A 115 0.71 24.67 -8.05
C PRO A 115 -0.71 24.45 -8.55
N LEU A 116 -1.71 24.86 -7.77
CA LEU A 116 -3.12 24.76 -8.15
C LEU A 116 -3.62 26.18 -8.55
N PRO A 117 -3.99 26.41 -9.81
CA PRO A 117 -4.48 27.70 -10.24
C PRO A 117 -5.71 28.17 -9.45
N ALA A 118 -5.83 29.49 -9.30
CA ALA A 118 -6.98 30.08 -8.63
C ALA A 118 -8.29 29.67 -9.33
N GLY A 119 -9.29 29.29 -8.52
CA GLY A 119 -10.61 28.88 -9.02
C GLY A 119 -10.68 27.46 -9.58
N GLN A 120 -9.56 26.75 -9.75
CA GLN A 120 -9.60 25.34 -10.14
C GLN A 120 -9.69 24.42 -8.89
N PRO A 121 -10.57 23.41 -8.87
CA PRO A 121 -10.53 22.36 -7.88
C PRO A 121 -9.40 21.35 -8.17
N ALA A 122 -8.92 20.64 -7.16
CA ALA A 122 -8.03 19.51 -7.34
C ALA A 122 -8.73 18.36 -8.07
N GLY A 123 -7.99 17.58 -8.86
CA GLY A 123 -8.52 16.41 -9.58
C GLY A 123 -9.11 16.72 -10.97
N VAL A 124 -8.88 17.92 -11.52
CA VAL A 124 -9.45 18.32 -12.82
C VAL A 124 -8.41 18.67 -13.88
N ARG A 125 -7.12 18.38 -13.66
CA ARG A 125 -6.08 18.60 -14.68
C ARG A 125 -6.36 17.75 -15.91
N ALA A 126 -5.96 18.29 -17.09
CA ALA A 126 -5.93 17.49 -18.30
C ALA A 126 -4.97 16.31 -18.14
N VAL A 127 -5.42 15.14 -18.57
CA VAL A 127 -4.64 13.91 -18.53
C VAL A 127 -4.21 13.56 -19.95
N ALA A 128 -2.91 13.36 -20.14
CA ALA A 128 -2.29 13.03 -21.42
C ALA A 128 -2.62 11.58 -21.87
N ALA A 129 -2.14 11.21 -23.05
CA ALA A 129 -2.43 9.89 -23.66
C ALA A 129 -1.76 8.73 -22.90
N ASP A 130 -0.73 9.00 -22.11
CA ASP A 130 -0.04 8.05 -21.23
C ASP A 130 -0.69 7.93 -19.84
N ASP A 131 -1.88 8.52 -19.66
CA ASP A 131 -2.65 8.56 -18.41
C ASP A 131 -1.95 9.29 -17.25
N THR A 132 -1.08 10.26 -17.55
CA THR A 132 -0.42 11.15 -16.60
C THR A 132 -0.89 12.60 -16.75
N VAL A 133 -0.62 13.45 -15.75
CA VAL A 133 -0.78 14.92 -15.86
C VAL A 133 0.56 15.58 -16.11
N ASP A 134 0.52 16.79 -16.70
CA ASP A 134 1.71 17.60 -16.89
C ASP A 134 2.30 18.01 -15.53
N GLU A 135 3.57 17.66 -15.30
CA GLU A 135 4.34 18.01 -14.11
C GLU A 135 5.19 19.26 -14.29
N SER A 136 5.10 19.94 -15.42
CA SER A 136 5.79 21.21 -15.61
C SER A 136 5.39 22.19 -14.50
N GLY A 137 6.36 22.70 -13.77
CA GLY A 137 6.12 23.51 -12.57
C GLY A 137 5.94 22.71 -11.26
N SER A 138 6.24 21.41 -11.25
CA SER A 138 6.35 20.65 -10.01
C SER A 138 7.34 21.30 -9.05
N LEU A 139 6.98 21.33 -7.77
CA LEU A 139 7.84 21.84 -6.70
C LEU A 139 8.69 20.74 -6.08
N GLY A 140 8.37 19.48 -6.37
CA GLY A 140 9.11 18.32 -5.92
C GLY A 140 8.24 17.07 -5.83
N GLU A 141 8.93 15.97 -5.60
CA GLU A 141 8.37 14.63 -5.62
C GLU A 141 8.90 13.78 -4.45
N ALA A 142 8.05 12.89 -3.95
CA ALA A 142 8.43 11.77 -3.09
C ALA A 142 7.93 10.48 -3.72
N SER A 143 8.84 9.75 -4.34
CA SER A 143 8.56 8.45 -4.99
C SER A 143 9.60 7.38 -4.65
N ARG A 144 10.40 7.61 -3.60
CA ARG A 144 11.39 6.65 -3.10
C ARG A 144 10.91 6.01 -1.80
N SER A 145 10.95 4.68 -1.74
CA SER A 145 10.65 3.93 -0.52
C SER A 145 11.70 4.15 0.55
N CYS A 146 11.28 4.47 1.78
CA CYS A 146 12.10 4.67 2.97
C CYS A 146 13.18 5.77 2.81
N ALA A 147 12.97 6.70 1.90
CA ALA A 147 13.90 7.80 1.61
C ALA A 147 13.16 9.05 1.13
N ALA A 148 13.91 10.13 0.99
CA ALA A 148 13.42 11.37 0.38
C ALA A 148 13.66 11.36 -1.13
N GLY A 149 12.83 12.14 -1.85
CA GLY A 149 13.02 12.48 -3.26
C GLY A 149 12.48 11.46 -4.24
N GLU A 150 12.92 11.63 -5.49
CA GLU A 150 12.46 10.87 -6.64
C GLU A 150 12.94 9.41 -6.65
N GLY A 151 12.13 8.52 -7.28
CA GLY A 151 12.45 7.10 -7.39
C GLY A 151 11.37 6.31 -8.14
N PRO A 152 11.44 4.98 -8.10
CA PRO A 152 10.54 4.11 -8.88
C PRO A 152 9.11 4.01 -8.30
N GLY A 153 8.80 4.78 -7.28
CA GLY A 153 7.55 4.73 -6.53
C GLY A 153 7.76 4.26 -5.09
N ILE A 154 6.88 4.72 -4.21
CA ILE A 154 6.79 4.25 -2.82
C ILE A 154 6.10 2.89 -2.85
N ALA A 155 6.82 1.83 -2.52
CA ALA A 155 6.28 0.46 -2.52
C ALA A 155 5.16 0.29 -1.48
N ALA A 156 4.33 -0.73 -1.65
CA ALA A 156 3.29 -1.11 -0.70
C ALA A 156 3.85 -1.25 0.73
N GLY A 157 3.20 -0.62 1.71
CA GLY A 157 3.61 -0.59 3.12
C GLY A 157 4.79 0.33 3.44
N ALA A 158 5.46 0.92 2.42
CA ALA A 158 6.58 1.83 2.61
C ALA A 158 6.12 3.29 2.82
N THR A 159 7.08 4.15 3.17
CA THR A 159 6.89 5.59 3.33
C THR A 159 8.01 6.34 2.61
N GLY A 160 7.64 7.35 1.82
CA GLY A 160 8.55 8.32 1.23
C GLY A 160 8.30 9.71 1.81
N TRP A 161 9.21 10.66 1.60
CA TRP A 161 9.00 12.04 2.05
C TRP A 161 9.74 13.04 1.18
N MET A 162 9.31 14.30 1.25
CA MET A 162 10.01 15.46 0.68
C MET A 162 9.84 16.68 1.57
N SER A 163 10.80 17.60 1.53
CA SER A 163 10.73 18.87 2.24
C SER A 163 10.82 20.02 1.25
N LEU A 164 9.82 20.90 1.27
CA LEU A 164 9.67 22.02 0.36
C LEU A 164 9.52 23.34 1.12
N ASP A 165 9.94 24.44 0.52
CA ASP A 165 9.59 25.78 0.98
C ASP A 165 8.38 26.26 0.18
N LEU A 166 7.20 26.22 0.81
CA LEU A 166 5.94 26.60 0.19
C LEU A 166 5.60 28.04 0.51
N ARG A 167 5.28 28.81 -0.55
CA ARG A 167 4.73 30.16 -0.43
C ARG A 167 3.22 30.11 -0.19
N PRO A 168 2.60 31.19 0.31
CA PRO A 168 1.14 31.25 0.35
C PRO A 168 0.53 30.97 -1.02
N GLY A 169 -0.48 30.09 -1.05
CA GLY A 169 -1.12 29.66 -2.27
C GLY A 169 -1.76 28.29 -2.15
N ARG A 170 -2.40 27.85 -3.23
CA ARG A 170 -3.05 26.56 -3.32
C ARG A 170 -2.16 25.60 -4.09
N TYR A 171 -2.09 24.38 -3.61
CA TYR A 171 -1.28 23.31 -4.20
C TYR A 171 -2.14 22.06 -4.38
N GLU A 172 -1.83 21.32 -5.42
CA GLU A 172 -2.40 20.01 -5.66
C GLU A 172 -1.35 18.94 -5.38
N LEU A 173 -1.70 17.99 -4.53
CA LEU A 173 -0.94 16.79 -4.26
C LEU A 173 -1.50 15.69 -5.15
N VAL A 174 -0.66 15.09 -5.99
CA VAL A 174 -1.10 14.07 -6.95
C VAL A 174 -0.22 12.82 -6.89
N CYS A 175 -0.78 11.69 -7.28
CA CYS A 175 0.00 10.54 -7.72
C CYS A 175 -0.08 10.48 -9.25
N ASN A 176 1.05 10.68 -9.92
CA ASN A 176 1.10 10.81 -11.37
C ASN A 176 1.54 9.52 -12.09
N ARG A 177 1.44 8.39 -11.41
CA ARG A 177 1.59 7.10 -12.08
C ARG A 177 0.43 6.89 -13.06
N PRO A 178 0.68 6.27 -14.25
CA PRO A 178 -0.35 6.08 -15.26
C PRO A 178 -1.68 5.57 -14.70
N GLY A 179 -2.76 6.32 -14.92
CA GLY A 179 -4.11 6.01 -14.51
C GLY A 179 -4.47 6.35 -13.05
N HIS A 180 -3.49 6.62 -12.16
CA HIS A 180 -3.74 6.86 -10.74
C HIS A 180 -4.46 8.20 -10.48
N TYR A 181 -4.10 9.25 -11.22
CA TYR A 181 -4.78 10.54 -11.12
C TYR A 181 -6.28 10.41 -11.47
N ARG A 182 -6.60 9.75 -12.60
CA ARG A 182 -7.99 9.49 -13.01
C ARG A 182 -8.75 8.63 -11.99
N ALA A 183 -8.05 7.73 -11.31
CA ALA A 183 -8.62 6.88 -10.26
C ALA A 183 -8.91 7.64 -8.95
N GLY A 184 -8.57 8.94 -8.88
CA GLY A 184 -8.91 9.82 -7.77
C GLY A 184 -7.76 10.19 -6.86
N MET A 185 -6.51 9.93 -7.24
CA MET A 185 -5.34 10.28 -6.43
C MET A 185 -4.93 11.74 -6.62
N ALA A 186 -5.79 12.65 -6.17
CA ALA A 186 -5.53 14.08 -6.10
C ALA A 186 -6.19 14.69 -4.86
N THR A 187 -5.53 15.63 -4.21
CA THR A 187 -6.10 16.42 -3.11
C THR A 187 -5.48 17.81 -3.06
N GLU A 188 -6.17 18.75 -2.43
CA GLU A 188 -5.70 20.12 -2.25
C GLU A 188 -4.98 20.28 -0.92
N LEU A 189 -3.93 21.10 -0.94
CA LEU A 189 -3.25 21.66 0.23
C LEU A 189 -3.20 23.17 0.09
N ASP A 190 -3.77 23.87 1.06
CA ASP A 190 -3.80 25.35 1.13
C ASP A 190 -2.68 25.83 2.05
N VAL A 191 -1.91 26.80 1.59
CA VAL A 191 -0.77 27.37 2.31
C VAL A 191 -1.04 28.86 2.58
N GLN A 192 -1.02 29.27 3.86
CA GLN A 192 -1.36 30.62 4.31
C GLN A 192 -0.25 31.30 5.09
#